data_d720b8d99562b60844188f137b9626e7
#
_entry.id   d720b8d99562b60844188f137b9626e7
#
_cell.length_a   1.000
_cell.length_b   1.000
_cell.length_c   1.000
_cell.angle_alpha   90.00
_cell.angle_beta   90.00
_cell.angle_gamma   90.00
#
_symmetry.space_group_name_H-M   'P 1'
#
loop_
_entity.id
_entity.type
_entity.pdbx_description
1 polymer ?
#
loop_
_entity_poly.entity_id
_entity_poly.type
_entity_poly.pdbx_seq_one_letter_code
_entity_poly.pdbx_strand_id
1 'polypeptide(L)'
;MTVEGKQIFIYGKENTGAPLVIVNTFQGDGHELYEILQQLGCKALVLAVISDIDWNDEMTPWSCPAMFKGESSYTGGADAYIKKLEEKLVPAILEELQDKPEFIAIAGYSLGGLFAIYSLYKSDIFSRAVSASGSMWFPGFLEYTKTNDMTVLPDKVYFSLGDKEAGIKNKTLRTVEQNTKELYDLFKGKGIDCAFEMNEGNHFKDVDLRLAKGIFSINKLM
;
A
#
# COMPACT_ATOMS: atom_id res chain seq x y z
N MET A 1 17.74 -3.02 -9.47
CA MET A 1 18.74 -1.96 -9.17
C MET A 1 18.76 -1.65 -7.68
N THR A 2 19.78 -0.93 -7.20
CA THR A 2 19.84 -0.53 -5.77
C THR A 2 19.93 0.99 -5.67
N VAL A 3 19.05 1.60 -4.90
CA VAL A 3 18.98 3.06 -4.68
C VAL A 3 18.78 3.31 -3.19
N GLU A 4 19.62 4.18 -2.57
CA GLU A 4 19.51 4.52 -1.15
C GLU A 4 19.42 3.29 -0.20
N GLY A 5 20.12 2.21 -0.56
CA GLY A 5 20.14 0.95 0.19
C GLY A 5 18.91 0.06 -0.01
N LYS A 6 17.96 0.44 -0.86
CA LYS A 6 16.78 -0.36 -1.22
C LYS A 6 17.02 -1.13 -2.52
N GLN A 7 16.58 -2.39 -2.55
CA GLN A 7 16.52 -3.17 -3.78
C GLN A 7 15.22 -2.80 -4.52
N ILE A 8 15.32 -2.52 -5.82
CA ILE A 8 14.18 -2.19 -6.67
C ILE A 8 14.13 -3.15 -7.84
N PHE A 9 12.99 -3.83 -7.98
CA PHE A 9 12.68 -4.75 -9.07
C PHE A 9 11.55 -4.13 -9.91
N ILE A 10 11.75 -4.03 -11.23
CA ILE A 10 10.77 -3.40 -12.13
C ILE A 10 10.36 -4.42 -13.19
N TYR A 11 9.06 -4.69 -13.24
CA TYR A 11 8.41 -5.58 -14.19
C TYR A 11 7.53 -4.79 -15.15
N GLY A 12 7.49 -5.21 -16.41
CA GLY A 12 6.65 -4.57 -17.44
C GLY A 12 7.13 -3.19 -17.86
N LYS A 13 8.42 -2.87 -17.70
CA LYS A 13 9.00 -1.56 -18.08
C LYS A 13 8.92 -1.26 -19.59
N GLU A 14 8.66 -2.27 -20.40
CA GLU A 14 8.37 -2.16 -21.84
C GLU A 14 6.97 -1.64 -22.17
N ASN A 15 6.06 -1.61 -21.18
CA ASN A 15 4.69 -1.13 -21.36
C ASN A 15 4.67 0.40 -21.37
N THR A 16 4.89 1.01 -22.51
CA THR A 16 4.95 2.46 -22.71
C THR A 16 3.67 3.17 -22.27
N GLY A 17 3.79 4.20 -21.45
CA GLY A 17 2.67 4.98 -20.96
C GLY A 17 1.74 4.26 -19.96
N ALA A 18 2.04 2.99 -19.62
CA ALA A 18 1.24 2.23 -18.67
C ALA A 18 1.34 2.79 -17.24
N PRO A 19 0.32 2.57 -16.40
CA PRO A 19 0.37 2.95 -14.99
C PRO A 19 1.56 2.33 -14.26
N LEU A 20 2.17 3.09 -13.35
CA LEU A 20 3.21 2.61 -12.43
C LEU A 20 2.59 2.32 -11.07
N VAL A 21 2.71 1.09 -10.59
CA VAL A 21 2.33 0.70 -9.23
C VAL A 21 3.59 0.40 -8.43
N ILE A 22 3.75 1.11 -7.32
CA ILE A 22 4.84 0.94 -6.37
C ILE A 22 4.36 0.07 -5.21
N VAL A 23 5.09 -0.99 -4.91
CA VAL A 23 4.84 -1.89 -3.79
C VAL A 23 6.06 -1.90 -2.88
N ASN A 24 5.84 -1.62 -1.59
CA ASN A 24 6.86 -1.78 -0.57
C ASN A 24 6.71 -3.16 0.08
N THR A 25 7.81 -3.92 0.17
CA THR A 25 7.83 -5.24 0.78
C THR A 25 9.00 -5.40 1.74
N PHE A 26 8.77 -6.21 2.79
CA PHE A 26 9.83 -6.55 3.74
C PHE A 26 10.97 -7.31 3.07
N GLN A 27 10.62 -8.25 2.17
CA GLN A 27 11.57 -9.07 1.42
C GLN A 27 10.93 -9.61 0.13
N GLY A 28 11.76 -10.14 -0.76
CA GLY A 28 11.33 -10.69 -2.03
C GLY A 28 11.37 -9.65 -3.17
N ASP A 29 11.22 -10.13 -4.37
CA ASP A 29 11.33 -9.34 -5.59
C ASP A 29 9.97 -8.99 -6.21
N GLY A 30 8.87 -9.63 -5.73
CA GLY A 30 7.52 -9.43 -6.25
C GLY A 30 7.21 -10.18 -7.55
N HIS A 31 8.05 -11.13 -7.95
CA HIS A 31 7.84 -11.91 -9.17
C HIS A 31 6.49 -12.66 -9.16
N GLU A 32 6.16 -13.31 -8.07
CA GLU A 32 4.87 -14.03 -7.91
C GLU A 32 3.67 -13.08 -8.01
N LEU A 33 3.76 -11.92 -7.38
CA LEU A 33 2.74 -10.86 -7.51
C LEU A 33 2.55 -10.44 -8.97
N TYR A 34 3.65 -10.22 -9.69
CA TYR A 34 3.59 -9.85 -11.11
C TYR A 34 2.96 -10.94 -11.97
N GLU A 35 3.32 -12.21 -11.76
CA GLU A 35 2.70 -13.34 -12.49
C GLU A 35 1.19 -13.42 -12.23
N ILE A 36 0.74 -13.26 -10.97
CA ILE A 36 -0.69 -13.24 -10.65
C ILE A 36 -1.40 -12.08 -11.35
N LEU A 37 -0.79 -10.89 -11.40
CA LEU A 37 -1.35 -9.75 -12.14
C LEU A 37 -1.51 -10.06 -13.63
N GLN A 38 -0.52 -10.70 -14.25
CA GLN A 38 -0.63 -11.14 -15.65
C GLN A 38 -1.78 -12.15 -15.86
N GLN A 39 -1.94 -13.12 -14.95
CA GLN A 39 -3.03 -14.10 -14.97
C GLN A 39 -4.41 -13.46 -14.79
N LEU A 40 -4.52 -12.40 -13.97
CA LEU A 40 -5.75 -11.62 -13.82
C LEU A 40 -6.05 -10.72 -15.03
N GLY A 41 -5.14 -10.67 -16.01
CA GLY A 41 -5.29 -9.86 -17.23
C GLY A 41 -4.81 -8.41 -17.10
N CYS A 42 -4.07 -8.06 -16.05
CA CYS A 42 -3.47 -6.75 -15.86
C CYS A 42 -2.16 -6.64 -16.67
N LYS A 43 -2.27 -6.65 -18.01
CA LYS A 43 -1.11 -6.73 -18.91
C LYS A 43 -0.41 -5.40 -19.13
N ALA A 44 -1.16 -4.30 -19.17
CA ALA A 44 -0.64 -2.96 -19.33
C ALA A 44 -0.38 -2.33 -17.97
N LEU A 45 0.74 -2.69 -17.32
CA LEU A 45 1.14 -2.26 -16.00
C LEU A 45 2.66 -2.26 -15.89
N VAL A 46 3.22 -1.27 -15.22
CA VAL A 46 4.58 -1.31 -14.66
C VAL A 46 4.46 -1.54 -13.16
N LEU A 47 5.05 -2.62 -12.66
CA LEU A 47 5.15 -2.92 -11.24
C LEU A 47 6.57 -2.65 -10.75
N ALA A 48 6.74 -1.72 -9.82
CA ALA A 48 8.01 -1.49 -9.13
C ALA A 48 7.91 -1.99 -7.69
N VAL A 49 8.67 -3.02 -7.36
CA VAL A 49 8.74 -3.59 -6.01
C VAL A 49 10.01 -3.10 -5.32
N ILE A 50 9.84 -2.43 -4.20
CA ILE A 50 10.93 -1.93 -3.36
C ILE A 50 11.03 -2.84 -2.13
N SER A 51 12.16 -3.51 -1.99
CA SER A 51 12.44 -4.39 -0.84
C SER A 51 13.55 -3.85 0.07
N ASP A 52 13.90 -4.62 1.10
CA ASP A 52 14.80 -4.21 2.18
C ASP A 52 14.26 -3.03 3.00
N ILE A 53 12.94 -3.02 3.19
CA ILE A 53 12.25 -2.02 4.00
C ILE A 53 12.47 -2.30 5.49
N ASP A 54 12.84 -1.28 6.26
CA ASP A 54 12.73 -1.36 7.72
C ASP A 54 11.25 -1.26 8.10
N TRP A 55 10.63 -2.45 8.25
CA TRP A 55 9.19 -2.61 8.30
C TRP A 55 8.54 -1.86 9.46
N ASN A 56 9.19 -1.90 10.63
CA ASN A 56 8.65 -1.26 11.83
C ASN A 56 8.95 0.24 11.91
N ASP A 57 9.91 0.71 11.12
CA ASP A 57 10.23 2.14 11.01
C ASP A 57 9.52 2.78 9.81
N GLU A 58 9.92 2.39 8.60
CA GLU A 58 9.56 3.09 7.37
C GLU A 58 8.08 2.93 6.99
N MET A 59 7.38 1.89 7.49
CA MET A 59 5.95 1.66 7.20
C MET A 59 5.01 2.20 8.29
N THR A 60 5.51 2.88 9.31
CA THR A 60 4.68 3.35 10.43
C THR A 60 4.71 4.87 10.59
N PRO A 61 3.53 5.51 10.77
CA PRO A 61 3.41 6.97 10.83
C PRO A 61 4.09 7.62 12.04
N TRP A 62 4.10 6.94 13.18
CA TRP A 62 4.66 7.40 14.47
C TRP A 62 5.04 6.23 15.35
N SER A 63 5.78 6.53 16.41
CA SER A 63 6.21 5.50 17.36
C SER A 63 5.03 4.90 18.13
N CYS A 64 5.06 3.59 18.29
CA CYS A 64 4.06 2.83 19.03
C CYS A 64 4.70 1.58 19.64
N PRO A 65 4.33 1.16 20.86
CA PRO A 65 4.80 -0.11 21.42
C PRO A 65 4.43 -1.30 20.53
N ALA A 66 5.27 -2.34 20.58
CA ALA A 66 5.01 -3.59 19.86
C ALA A 66 3.64 -4.18 20.23
N MET A 67 2.92 -4.69 19.22
CA MET A 67 1.60 -5.31 19.39
C MET A 67 1.69 -6.79 19.77
N PHE A 68 2.83 -7.42 19.50
CA PHE A 68 3.06 -8.82 19.81
C PHE A 68 4.25 -8.96 20.78
N LYS A 69 4.14 -9.94 21.67
CA LYS A 69 5.20 -10.21 22.66
C LYS A 69 6.48 -10.70 21.96
N GLY A 70 7.58 -10.02 22.23
CA GLY A 70 8.90 -10.38 21.67
C GLY A 70 9.25 -9.69 20.35
N GLU A 71 8.37 -8.84 19.82
CA GLU A 71 8.66 -8.00 18.66
C GLU A 71 9.23 -6.65 19.09
N SER A 72 9.91 -5.99 18.15
CA SER A 72 10.39 -4.62 18.28
C SER A 72 9.22 -3.61 18.18
N SER A 73 9.34 -2.50 18.90
CA SER A 73 8.40 -1.38 18.78
C SER A 73 8.45 -0.77 17.39
N TYR A 74 7.37 -0.10 17.01
CA TYR A 74 7.30 0.74 15.81
C TYR A 74 7.96 2.09 16.11
N THR A 75 8.74 2.62 15.18
CA THR A 75 9.56 3.82 15.43
C THR A 75 9.09 5.06 14.68
N GLY A 76 8.29 4.91 13.61
CA GLY A 76 7.57 6.03 13.00
C GLY A 76 8.37 6.83 11.98
N GLY A 77 9.17 6.14 11.15
CA GLY A 77 10.00 6.75 10.10
C GLY A 77 9.29 7.01 8.76
N ALA A 78 7.96 6.79 8.66
CA ALA A 78 7.24 6.89 7.39
C ALA A 78 7.39 8.25 6.69
N ASP A 79 7.39 9.37 7.41
CA ASP A 79 7.59 10.70 6.81
C ASP A 79 8.95 10.83 6.11
N ALA A 80 10.02 10.33 6.74
CA ALA A 80 11.35 10.34 6.14
C ALA A 80 11.44 9.41 4.93
N TYR A 81 10.74 8.27 4.99
CA TYR A 81 10.71 7.33 3.88
C TYR A 81 9.87 7.85 2.69
N ILE A 82 8.74 8.52 2.92
CA ILE A 82 7.96 9.20 1.86
C ILE A 82 8.85 10.22 1.14
N LYS A 83 9.57 11.04 1.88
CA LYS A 83 10.53 11.99 1.28
C LYS A 83 11.60 11.27 0.44
N LYS A 84 12.13 10.14 0.91
CA LYS A 84 13.08 9.32 0.15
C LYS A 84 12.43 8.75 -1.12
N LEU A 85 11.16 8.30 -1.06
CA LEU A 85 10.39 7.88 -2.23
C LEU A 85 10.30 9.00 -3.26
N GLU A 86 9.89 10.20 -2.86
CA GLU A 86 9.69 11.34 -3.75
C GLU A 86 10.99 11.86 -4.38
N GLU A 87 12.04 12.00 -3.57
CA GLU A 87 13.27 12.66 -4.00
C GLU A 87 14.28 11.73 -4.70
N LYS A 88 14.20 10.41 -4.43
CA LYS A 88 15.22 9.44 -4.86
C LYS A 88 14.68 8.21 -5.57
N LEU A 89 13.77 7.47 -4.92
CA LEU A 89 13.38 6.14 -5.40
C LEU A 89 12.46 6.25 -6.63
N VAL A 90 11.42 7.09 -6.57
CA VAL A 90 10.49 7.29 -7.69
C VAL A 90 11.19 7.91 -8.89
N PRO A 91 11.99 8.98 -8.75
CA PRO A 91 12.78 9.48 -9.87
C PRO A 91 13.68 8.42 -10.54
N ALA A 92 14.39 7.61 -9.76
CA ALA A 92 15.22 6.55 -10.30
C ALA A 92 14.40 5.44 -11.00
N ILE A 93 13.19 5.12 -10.50
CA ILE A 93 12.28 4.20 -11.20
C ILE A 93 11.83 4.80 -12.54
N LEU A 94 11.45 6.08 -12.55
CA LEU A 94 10.98 6.76 -13.76
C LEU A 94 12.06 6.87 -14.84
N GLU A 95 13.34 6.98 -14.48
CA GLU A 95 14.47 6.96 -15.42
C GLU A 95 14.63 5.61 -16.15
N GLU A 96 14.17 4.51 -15.55
CA GLU A 96 14.17 3.18 -16.19
C GLU A 96 13.02 2.96 -17.18
N LEU A 97 12.01 3.84 -17.19
CA LEU A 97 10.85 3.73 -18.07
C LEU A 97 11.08 4.48 -19.38
N GLN A 98 10.47 3.98 -20.46
CA GLN A 98 10.58 4.63 -21.78
C GLN A 98 9.74 5.91 -21.87
N ASP A 99 8.57 5.93 -21.20
CA ASP A 99 7.64 7.05 -21.18
C ASP A 99 7.14 7.32 -19.76
N LYS A 100 6.55 8.51 -19.56
CA LYS A 100 5.86 8.84 -18.32
C LYS A 100 4.66 7.90 -18.11
N PRO A 101 4.46 7.37 -16.90
CA PRO A 101 3.29 6.56 -16.60
C PRO A 101 2.00 7.42 -16.66
N GLU A 102 0.88 6.79 -17.02
CA GLU A 102 -0.44 7.41 -16.99
C GLU A 102 -0.78 7.97 -15.60
N PHE A 103 -0.47 7.20 -14.57
CA PHE A 103 -0.54 7.61 -13.16
C PHE A 103 0.47 6.80 -12.33
N ILE A 104 0.72 7.28 -11.10
CA ILE A 104 1.51 6.54 -10.12
C ILE A 104 0.57 6.13 -8.97
N ALA A 105 0.58 4.84 -8.64
CA ALA A 105 -0.16 4.29 -7.52
C ALA A 105 0.79 3.69 -6.49
N ILE A 106 0.33 3.66 -5.24
CA ILE A 106 1.02 2.96 -4.16
C ILE A 106 0.16 1.81 -3.65
N ALA A 107 0.77 0.64 -3.47
CA ALA A 107 0.07 -0.54 -3.01
C ALA A 107 0.87 -1.23 -1.90
N GLY A 108 0.16 -1.83 -0.95
CA GLY A 108 0.80 -2.55 0.12
C GLY A 108 -0.11 -3.50 0.87
N TYR A 109 0.54 -4.43 1.57
CA TYR A 109 -0.07 -5.41 2.45
C TYR A 109 0.28 -5.10 3.90
N SER A 110 -0.62 -5.34 4.86
CA SER A 110 -0.34 -5.17 6.29
C SER A 110 0.11 -3.74 6.64
N LEU A 111 1.28 -3.54 7.25
CA LEU A 111 1.86 -2.20 7.47
C LEU A 111 2.14 -1.46 6.15
N GLY A 112 2.49 -2.17 5.07
CA GLY A 112 2.59 -1.57 3.74
C GLY A 112 1.25 -1.00 3.24
N GLY A 113 0.12 -1.65 3.60
CA GLY A 113 -1.23 -1.14 3.34
C GLY A 113 -1.60 0.08 4.20
N LEU A 114 -1.15 0.13 5.45
CA LEU A 114 -1.22 1.31 6.31
C LEU A 114 -0.43 2.48 5.70
N PHE A 115 0.82 2.21 5.31
CA PHE A 115 1.70 3.18 4.68
C PHE A 115 1.12 3.73 3.38
N ALA A 116 0.52 2.87 2.54
CA ALA A 116 -0.12 3.30 1.29
C ALA A 116 -1.23 4.34 1.54
N ILE A 117 -2.05 4.15 2.57
CA ILE A 117 -3.08 5.14 2.94
C ILE A 117 -2.46 6.39 3.57
N TYR A 118 -1.45 6.22 4.43
CA TYR A 118 -0.76 7.35 5.05
C TYR A 118 -0.08 8.25 4.02
N SER A 119 0.50 7.67 2.97
CA SER A 119 1.18 8.41 1.90
C SER A 119 0.26 9.41 1.21
N LEU A 120 -1.06 9.15 1.10
CA LEU A 120 -2.03 10.08 0.51
C LEU A 120 -2.18 11.40 1.30
N TYR A 121 -1.83 11.38 2.58
CA TYR A 121 -1.87 12.57 3.45
C TYR A 121 -0.55 13.37 3.44
N LYS A 122 0.51 12.81 2.85
CA LYS A 122 1.87 13.38 2.91
C LYS A 122 2.47 13.70 1.55
N SER A 123 1.94 13.09 0.50
CA SER A 123 2.50 13.14 -0.85
C SER A 123 1.40 13.40 -1.87
N ASP A 124 1.71 14.11 -2.94
CA ASP A 124 0.82 14.38 -4.09
C ASP A 124 1.15 13.52 -5.32
N ILE A 125 2.18 12.69 -5.24
CA ILE A 125 2.61 11.88 -6.39
C ILE A 125 1.72 10.66 -6.64
N PHE A 126 0.94 10.21 -5.63
CA PHE A 126 0.11 9.01 -5.72
C PHE A 126 -1.35 9.38 -5.98
N SER A 127 -1.84 9.08 -7.17
CA SER A 127 -3.25 9.31 -7.52
C SER A 127 -4.16 8.12 -7.18
N ARG A 128 -3.61 6.93 -6.91
CA ARG A 128 -4.37 5.74 -6.52
C ARG A 128 -3.65 4.96 -5.43
N ALA A 129 -4.42 4.26 -4.59
CA ALA A 129 -3.84 3.45 -3.51
C ALA A 129 -4.55 2.10 -3.31
N VAL A 130 -3.76 1.11 -2.87
CA VAL A 130 -4.24 -0.23 -2.46
C VAL A 130 -3.79 -0.51 -1.04
N SER A 131 -4.75 -0.79 -0.18
CA SER A 131 -4.54 -1.29 1.17
C SER A 131 -5.12 -2.69 1.30
N ALA A 132 -4.32 -3.71 1.00
CA ALA A 132 -4.72 -5.10 1.16
C ALA A 132 -4.40 -5.58 2.58
N SER A 133 -5.40 -6.03 3.33
CA SER A 133 -5.26 -6.42 4.74
C SER A 133 -4.46 -5.40 5.55
N GLY A 134 -4.67 -4.10 5.27
CA GLY A 134 -3.90 -3.02 5.85
C GLY A 134 -4.06 -2.93 7.37
N SER A 135 -2.99 -2.55 8.06
CA SER A 135 -2.93 -2.46 9.52
C SER A 135 -3.72 -1.27 10.07
N MET A 136 -5.00 -1.13 9.71
CA MET A 136 -5.85 0.00 10.12
C MET A 136 -6.19 -0.01 11.63
N TRP A 137 -5.75 -1.05 12.34
CA TRP A 137 -5.71 -1.12 13.79
C TRP A 137 -4.64 -0.22 14.43
N PHE A 138 -3.72 0.37 13.64
CA PHE A 138 -2.58 1.14 14.16
C PHE A 138 -3.08 2.29 15.05
N PRO A 139 -2.59 2.41 16.30
CA PRO A 139 -3.16 3.33 17.28
C PRO A 139 -3.14 4.79 16.82
N GLY A 140 -4.29 5.43 16.87
CA GLY A 140 -4.46 6.83 16.48
C GLY A 140 -4.63 7.07 14.97
N PHE A 141 -4.43 6.04 14.11
CA PHE A 141 -4.46 6.25 12.66
C PHE A 141 -5.83 6.67 12.13
N LEU A 142 -6.89 6.00 12.57
CA LEU A 142 -8.27 6.37 12.18
C LEU A 142 -8.60 7.81 12.57
N GLU A 143 -8.21 8.24 13.77
CA GLU A 143 -8.44 9.62 14.22
C GLU A 143 -7.60 10.61 13.40
N TYR A 144 -6.35 10.27 13.11
CA TYR A 144 -5.51 11.06 12.22
C TYR A 144 -6.19 11.31 10.87
N THR A 145 -6.76 10.29 10.25
CA THR A 145 -7.43 10.41 8.94
C THR A 145 -8.72 11.24 8.97
N LYS A 146 -9.38 11.33 10.13
CA LYS A 146 -10.58 12.18 10.33
C LYS A 146 -10.25 13.65 10.56
N THR A 147 -9.07 13.93 11.11
CA THR A 147 -8.68 15.28 11.55
C THR A 147 -7.66 15.95 10.62
N ASN A 148 -7.17 15.25 9.61
CA ASN A 148 -6.23 15.79 8.65
C ASN A 148 -6.80 15.68 7.23
N ASP A 149 -6.39 16.58 6.35
CA ASP A 149 -6.72 16.52 4.93
C ASP A 149 -5.60 15.82 4.15
N MET A 150 -5.98 15.16 3.05
CA MET A 150 -5.03 14.62 2.08
C MET A 150 -4.38 15.76 1.29
N THR A 151 -3.13 15.57 0.87
CA THR A 151 -2.41 16.54 0.04
C THR A 151 -3.15 16.78 -1.29
N VAL A 152 -3.56 15.69 -1.94
CA VAL A 152 -4.47 15.68 -3.09
C VAL A 152 -5.44 14.51 -2.92
N LEU A 153 -6.71 14.67 -3.30
CA LEU A 153 -7.65 13.54 -3.27
C LEU A 153 -7.26 12.53 -4.35
N PRO A 154 -7.09 11.25 -3.99
CA PRO A 154 -6.81 10.21 -4.97
C PRO A 154 -8.04 9.93 -5.85
N ASP A 155 -7.81 9.49 -7.08
CA ASP A 155 -8.87 9.09 -8.00
C ASP A 155 -9.56 7.81 -7.52
N LYS A 156 -8.75 6.85 -7.03
CA LYS A 156 -9.26 5.53 -6.66
C LYS A 156 -8.49 4.90 -5.50
N VAL A 157 -9.23 4.31 -4.56
CA VAL A 157 -8.66 3.58 -3.43
C VAL A 157 -9.34 2.22 -3.25
N TYR A 158 -8.53 1.18 -3.07
CA TYR A 158 -9.03 -0.15 -2.77
C TYR A 158 -8.63 -0.58 -1.36
N PHE A 159 -9.59 -1.11 -0.64
CA PHE A 159 -9.39 -1.75 0.66
C PHE A 159 -9.79 -3.22 0.61
N SER A 160 -9.08 -4.08 1.31
CA SER A 160 -9.53 -5.44 1.56
C SER A 160 -9.10 -5.97 2.92
N LEU A 161 -9.81 -7.00 3.38
CA LEU A 161 -9.49 -7.74 4.61
C LEU A 161 -9.84 -9.21 4.42
N GLY A 162 -9.26 -10.07 5.27
CA GLY A 162 -9.75 -11.43 5.48
C GLY A 162 -10.85 -11.45 6.54
N ASP A 163 -11.88 -12.27 6.34
CA ASP A 163 -13.07 -12.39 7.20
C ASP A 163 -12.77 -12.93 8.62
N LYS A 164 -11.54 -13.44 8.85
CA LYS A 164 -11.07 -13.93 10.14
C LYS A 164 -10.03 -13.03 10.82
N GLU A 165 -9.66 -11.90 10.22
CA GLU A 165 -8.60 -11.03 10.76
C GLU A 165 -9.01 -10.34 12.08
N ALA A 166 -10.28 -9.94 12.21
CA ALA A 166 -10.80 -9.35 13.44
C ALA A 166 -11.09 -10.38 14.55
N GLY A 167 -11.02 -11.68 14.25
CA GLY A 167 -11.32 -12.78 15.18
C GLY A 167 -10.23 -13.09 16.22
N ILE A 168 -9.26 -12.21 16.42
CA ILE A 168 -8.11 -12.43 17.31
C ILE A 168 -8.37 -11.91 18.74
N LYS A 169 -7.58 -12.41 19.71
CA LYS A 169 -7.75 -12.04 21.12
C LYS A 169 -7.24 -10.62 21.45
N ASN A 170 -6.26 -10.12 20.72
CA ASN A 170 -5.69 -8.80 20.96
C ASN A 170 -6.72 -7.71 20.65
N LYS A 171 -7.05 -6.90 21.67
CA LYS A 171 -8.11 -5.89 21.60
C LYS A 171 -7.83 -4.77 20.58
N THR A 172 -6.57 -4.41 20.38
CA THR A 172 -6.16 -3.39 19.41
C THR A 172 -6.25 -3.94 17.99
N LEU A 173 -5.66 -5.11 17.74
CA LEU A 173 -5.62 -5.70 16.39
C LEU A 173 -7.03 -6.07 15.87
N ARG A 174 -7.95 -6.48 16.74
CA ARG A 174 -9.33 -6.83 16.35
C ARG A 174 -10.16 -5.64 15.84
N THR A 175 -9.69 -4.40 16.06
CA THR A 175 -10.38 -3.21 15.51
C THR A 175 -10.16 -3.03 14.00
N VAL A 176 -9.31 -3.86 13.39
CA VAL A 176 -8.91 -3.72 11.97
C VAL A 176 -10.11 -3.66 11.03
N GLU A 177 -11.12 -4.51 11.23
CA GLU A 177 -12.29 -4.54 10.35
C GLU A 177 -13.15 -3.28 10.49
N GLN A 178 -13.45 -2.88 11.73
CA GLN A 178 -14.22 -1.68 12.00
C GLN A 178 -13.50 -0.45 11.43
N ASN A 179 -12.21 -0.29 11.74
CA ASN A 179 -11.44 0.87 11.30
C ASN A 179 -11.31 0.93 9.76
N THR A 180 -11.13 -0.22 9.10
CA THR A 180 -11.06 -0.25 7.62
C THR A 180 -12.40 0.15 6.99
N LYS A 181 -13.52 -0.32 7.54
CA LYS A 181 -14.86 0.07 7.07
C LYS A 181 -15.12 1.57 7.29
N GLU A 182 -14.74 2.10 8.45
CA GLU A 182 -14.88 3.54 8.74
C GLU A 182 -14.02 4.40 7.79
N LEU A 183 -12.80 3.95 7.47
CA LEU A 183 -11.95 4.63 6.46
C LEU A 183 -12.56 4.57 5.07
N TYR A 184 -13.06 3.42 4.65
CA TYR A 184 -13.76 3.26 3.39
C TYR A 184 -14.95 4.23 3.28
N ASP A 185 -15.78 4.31 4.31
CA ASP A 185 -16.94 5.23 4.34
C ASP A 185 -16.50 6.69 4.34
N LEU A 186 -15.44 7.03 5.10
CA LEU A 186 -14.87 8.38 5.12
C LEU A 186 -14.37 8.81 3.72
N PHE A 187 -13.66 7.93 3.02
CA PHE A 187 -13.12 8.22 1.69
C PHE A 187 -14.23 8.37 0.66
N LYS A 188 -15.24 7.50 0.69
CA LYS A 188 -16.45 7.65 -0.13
C LYS A 188 -17.19 8.96 0.15
N GLY A 189 -17.28 9.35 1.42
CA GLY A 189 -17.88 10.63 1.81
C GLY A 189 -17.13 11.85 1.28
N LYS A 190 -15.82 11.71 1.00
CA LYS A 190 -15.00 12.73 0.34
C LYS A 190 -15.12 12.71 -1.21
N GLY A 191 -15.90 11.79 -1.79
CA GLY A 191 -16.10 11.66 -3.24
C GLY A 191 -15.04 10.82 -3.97
N ILE A 192 -14.20 10.09 -3.24
CA ILE A 192 -13.17 9.21 -3.81
C ILE A 192 -13.85 7.91 -4.33
N ASP A 193 -13.46 7.43 -5.52
CA ASP A 193 -13.87 6.10 -5.99
C ASP A 193 -13.21 5.01 -5.12
N CYS A 194 -14.01 4.38 -4.26
CA CYS A 194 -13.52 3.40 -3.32
C CYS A 194 -14.16 2.03 -3.53
N ALA A 195 -13.33 0.98 -3.47
CA ALA A 195 -13.77 -0.40 -3.41
C ALA A 195 -13.35 -1.05 -2.09
N PHE A 196 -14.20 -1.91 -1.53
CA PHE A 196 -13.89 -2.74 -0.37
C PHE A 196 -14.23 -4.20 -0.66
N GLU A 197 -13.28 -5.10 -0.46
CA GLU A 197 -13.47 -6.55 -0.64
C GLU A 197 -13.17 -7.31 0.65
N MET A 198 -14.11 -8.15 1.08
CA MET A 198 -13.89 -9.13 2.14
C MET A 198 -13.44 -10.44 1.52
N ASN A 199 -12.23 -10.89 1.84
CA ASN A 199 -11.67 -12.16 1.38
C ASN A 199 -11.87 -13.26 2.43
N GLU A 200 -11.89 -14.52 2.00
CA GLU A 200 -11.93 -15.65 2.92
C GLU A 200 -10.58 -15.82 3.63
N GLY A 201 -10.58 -16.02 4.95
CA GLY A 201 -9.42 -16.44 5.74
C GLY A 201 -8.81 -15.37 6.64
N ASN A 202 -7.67 -15.71 7.21
CA ASN A 202 -6.91 -14.86 8.12
C ASN A 202 -5.93 -13.93 7.38
N HIS A 203 -5.15 -13.18 8.15
CA HIS A 203 -4.17 -12.21 7.65
C HIS A 203 -3.10 -12.79 6.72
N PHE A 204 -2.81 -14.08 6.79
CA PHE A 204 -1.72 -14.72 6.04
C PHE A 204 -2.18 -15.56 4.86
N LYS A 205 -3.49 -15.58 4.59
CA LYS A 205 -4.03 -16.36 3.47
C LYS A 205 -4.01 -15.53 2.18
N ASP A 206 -3.45 -16.09 1.12
CA ASP A 206 -3.48 -15.58 -0.24
C ASP A 206 -2.98 -14.11 -0.38
N VAL A 207 -1.85 -13.79 0.28
CA VAL A 207 -1.29 -12.43 0.40
C VAL A 207 -1.12 -11.77 -0.97
N ASP A 208 -0.37 -12.40 -1.87
CA ASP A 208 -0.10 -11.85 -3.22
C ASP A 208 -1.36 -11.76 -4.07
N LEU A 209 -2.25 -12.75 -3.97
CA LEU A 209 -3.53 -12.72 -4.69
C LEU A 209 -4.42 -11.56 -4.22
N ARG A 210 -4.51 -11.30 -2.91
CA ARG A 210 -5.29 -10.16 -2.38
C ARG A 210 -4.70 -8.83 -2.82
N LEU A 211 -3.38 -8.70 -2.78
CA LEU A 211 -2.70 -7.50 -3.24
C LEU A 211 -2.89 -7.31 -4.75
N ALA A 212 -2.75 -8.39 -5.54
CA ALA A 212 -2.97 -8.37 -6.99
C ALA A 212 -4.41 -7.97 -7.37
N LYS A 213 -5.42 -8.48 -6.66
CA LYS A 213 -6.83 -8.07 -6.85
C LYS A 213 -7.01 -6.57 -6.63
N GLY A 214 -6.39 -6.02 -5.59
CA GLY A 214 -6.42 -4.58 -5.32
C GLY A 214 -5.78 -3.77 -6.44
N ILE A 215 -4.58 -4.16 -6.86
CA ILE A 215 -3.87 -3.51 -7.98
C ILE A 215 -4.70 -3.61 -9.27
N PHE A 216 -5.26 -4.78 -9.58
CA PHE A 216 -6.15 -4.96 -10.73
C PHE A 216 -7.39 -4.07 -10.64
N SER A 217 -7.99 -3.93 -9.45
CA SER A 217 -9.17 -3.09 -9.24
C SER A 217 -8.90 -1.61 -9.53
N ILE A 218 -7.77 -1.08 -9.03
CA ILE A 218 -7.42 0.33 -9.26
C ILE A 218 -6.90 0.61 -10.67
N ASN A 219 -6.48 -0.42 -11.41
CA ASN A 219 -5.98 -0.29 -12.78
C ASN A 219 -7.09 -0.32 -13.84
N LYS A 220 -8.32 -0.67 -13.49
CA LYS A 220 -9.47 -0.57 -14.41
C LYS A 220 -9.77 0.90 -14.70
N LEU A 221 -9.94 1.20 -16.00
CA LEU A 221 -10.50 2.49 -16.43
C LEU A 221 -11.88 2.66 -15.81
N MET A 222 -12.18 3.89 -15.40
CA MET A 222 -13.53 4.28 -14.97
C MET A 222 -14.52 4.19 -16.12
#